data_1e31ad4ec837b8cda9293cae3f9ea33f
#
_entry.id   1e31ad4ec837b8cda9293cae3f9ea33f
#
_cell.length_a   1.000
_cell.length_b   1.000
_cell.length_c   1.000
_cell.angle_alpha   90.00
_cell.angle_beta   90.00
_cell.angle_gamma   90.00
#
_symmetry.space_group_name_H-M   'P 1'
#
loop_
_entity.id
_entity.type
_entity.pdbx_description
1 polymer ?
#
loop_
_entity_poly.entity_id
_entity_poly.type
_entity_poly.pdbx_seq_one_letter_code
_entity_poly.pdbx_strand_id
1 'polypeptide(L)'
;MILLSFAVLALALVTLREWGEMVHQWWNIDTYNHILLVPLVGLWLVWMKAEELAKIAPRSWYQGLVLVVAGLALWLVGRWTGLNLIAHLGAVGAIQGAIVTILGVRVGLLLALPIAYLAFLVPFGDEIIPFLQSITAEMAIALTRLSGVPAVIDGIYIDTPVGLFIVAEECSGVKFLIAMVTLAALVGFTRFVSWRRRAALFAAAIFVPVLANGVRAWGTIYIAQFAGVEFAAGFDHVFYGWIFFALVVALILAGAWPFFEREPEDYGFKAHHLTKQPWVERLEEHDASASAMVGAVVALSLCAAMSAILLRPFGLA
;
A
#
# COMPACT_ATOMS: atom_id res chain seq x y z
N MET A 1 -24.24 11.03 -2.01
CA MET A 1 -23.55 9.98 -2.80
C MET A 1 -23.33 10.40 -4.25
N ILE A 2 -24.36 10.76 -5.03
CA ILE A 2 -24.22 11.16 -6.44
C ILE A 2 -23.17 12.28 -6.65
N LEU A 3 -23.18 13.31 -5.82
CA LEU A 3 -22.20 14.41 -5.88
C LEU A 3 -20.77 13.96 -5.67
N LEU A 4 -20.52 13.04 -4.73
CA LEU A 4 -19.19 12.44 -4.52
C LEU A 4 -18.75 11.66 -5.76
N SER A 5 -19.64 10.85 -6.34
CA SER A 5 -19.32 10.08 -7.55
C SER A 5 -18.92 10.99 -8.72
N PHE A 6 -19.55 12.17 -8.89
CA PHE A 6 -19.14 13.12 -9.92
C PHE A 6 -17.75 13.70 -9.69
N ALA A 7 -17.40 14.05 -8.46
CA ALA A 7 -16.07 14.57 -8.14
C ALA A 7 -14.98 13.51 -8.33
N VAL A 8 -15.24 12.29 -7.85
CA VAL A 8 -14.29 11.15 -8.02
C VAL A 8 -14.13 10.83 -9.51
N LEU A 9 -15.22 10.82 -10.28
CA LEU A 9 -15.15 10.58 -11.73
C LEU A 9 -14.32 11.65 -12.45
N ALA A 10 -14.52 12.93 -12.11
CA ALA A 10 -13.75 14.01 -12.71
C ALA A 10 -12.25 13.87 -12.43
N LEU A 11 -11.87 13.57 -11.17
CA LEU A 11 -10.48 13.30 -10.79
C LEU A 11 -9.93 12.08 -11.52
N ALA A 12 -10.69 10.99 -11.56
CA ALA A 12 -10.27 9.75 -12.24
C ALA A 12 -10.08 9.97 -13.76
N LEU A 13 -10.93 10.78 -14.41
CA LEU A 13 -10.77 11.09 -15.83
C LEU A 13 -9.54 11.96 -16.10
N VAL A 14 -9.24 12.92 -15.23
CA VAL A 14 -8.04 13.76 -15.37
C VAL A 14 -6.76 12.96 -15.13
N THR A 15 -6.79 12.02 -14.22
CA THR A 15 -5.66 11.14 -13.87
C THR A 15 -5.81 9.73 -14.49
N LEU A 16 -6.52 9.62 -15.63
CA LEU A 16 -6.87 8.32 -16.24
C LEU A 16 -5.65 7.50 -16.64
N ARG A 17 -4.59 8.17 -17.08
CA ARG A 17 -3.33 7.50 -17.42
C ARG A 17 -2.75 6.78 -16.21
N GLU A 18 -2.65 7.46 -15.08
CA GLU A 18 -2.11 6.91 -13.84
C GLU A 18 -2.95 5.72 -13.34
N TRP A 19 -4.27 5.83 -13.42
CA TRP A 19 -5.17 4.70 -13.11
C TRP A 19 -4.98 3.52 -14.06
N GLY A 20 -4.80 3.78 -15.35
CA GLY A 20 -4.51 2.74 -16.34
C GLY A 20 -3.18 2.04 -16.06
N GLU A 21 -2.13 2.80 -15.74
CA GLU A 21 -0.81 2.27 -15.36
C GLU A 21 -0.89 1.43 -14.06
N MET A 22 -1.57 1.91 -13.02
CA MET A 22 -1.76 1.18 -11.77
C MET A 22 -2.56 -0.11 -11.98
N VAL A 23 -3.69 -0.06 -12.68
CA VAL A 23 -4.51 -1.26 -12.98
C VAL A 23 -3.71 -2.28 -13.78
N HIS A 24 -2.91 -1.83 -14.76
CA HIS A 24 -2.03 -2.72 -15.52
C HIS A 24 -1.02 -3.42 -14.60
N GLN A 25 -0.40 -2.69 -13.67
CA GLN A 25 0.55 -3.26 -12.72
C GLN A 25 -0.12 -4.24 -11.76
N TRP A 26 -1.30 -3.91 -11.20
CA TRP A 26 -2.02 -4.81 -10.28
C TRP A 26 -2.39 -6.15 -10.92
N TRP A 27 -2.62 -6.17 -12.24
CA TRP A 27 -3.07 -7.36 -12.95
C TRP A 27 -1.94 -8.18 -13.55
N ASN A 28 -0.87 -7.52 -14.00
CA ASN A 28 0.17 -8.17 -14.80
C ASN A 28 1.49 -8.34 -14.05
N ILE A 29 1.67 -7.71 -12.88
CA ILE A 29 2.90 -7.81 -12.10
C ILE A 29 2.59 -8.51 -10.77
N ASP A 30 3.12 -9.71 -10.58
CA ASP A 30 2.87 -10.57 -9.41
C ASP A 30 3.11 -9.86 -8.07
N THR A 31 4.06 -8.94 -8.02
CA THR A 31 4.37 -8.15 -6.83
C THR A 31 3.15 -7.36 -6.34
N TYR A 32 2.29 -6.92 -7.25
CA TYR A 32 1.19 -6.00 -6.97
C TYR A 32 -0.21 -6.65 -7.00
N ASN A 33 -0.32 -7.95 -7.28
CA ASN A 33 -1.62 -8.65 -7.33
C ASN A 33 -2.43 -8.53 -6.03
N HIS A 34 -1.77 -8.44 -4.87
CA HIS A 34 -2.44 -8.24 -3.58
C HIS A 34 -3.21 -6.91 -3.50
N ILE A 35 -2.86 -5.91 -4.31
CA ILE A 35 -3.54 -4.60 -4.36
C ILE A 35 -4.99 -4.75 -4.83
N LEU A 36 -5.31 -5.76 -5.64
CA LEU A 36 -6.69 -6.06 -6.04
C LEU A 36 -7.62 -6.32 -4.84
N LEU A 37 -7.08 -6.69 -3.68
CA LEU A 37 -7.85 -6.85 -2.45
C LEU A 37 -8.10 -5.52 -1.71
N VAL A 38 -7.31 -4.48 -1.98
CA VAL A 38 -7.40 -3.19 -1.26
C VAL A 38 -8.78 -2.55 -1.38
N PRO A 39 -9.44 -2.48 -2.58
CA PRO A 39 -10.80 -1.95 -2.67
C PRO A 39 -11.81 -2.76 -1.86
N LEU A 40 -11.69 -4.10 -1.86
CA LEU A 40 -12.60 -4.98 -1.12
C LEU A 40 -12.44 -4.79 0.40
N VAL A 41 -11.19 -4.71 0.87
CA VAL A 41 -10.88 -4.41 2.28
C VAL A 41 -11.38 -3.01 2.66
N GLY A 42 -11.18 -2.01 1.79
CA GLY A 42 -11.69 -0.67 2.00
C GLY A 42 -13.21 -0.63 2.16
N LEU A 43 -13.94 -1.33 1.29
CA LEU A 43 -15.40 -1.47 1.36
C LEU A 43 -15.84 -2.20 2.64
N TRP A 44 -15.15 -3.27 3.01
CA TRP A 44 -15.41 -4.00 4.24
C TRP A 44 -15.20 -3.11 5.48
N LEU A 45 -14.14 -2.31 5.52
CA LEU A 45 -13.90 -1.34 6.59
C LEU A 45 -15.02 -0.28 6.66
N VAL A 46 -15.48 0.24 5.53
CA VAL A 46 -16.63 1.17 5.49
C VAL A 46 -17.89 0.49 5.98
N TRP A 47 -18.15 -0.75 5.56
CA TRP A 47 -19.31 -1.53 5.99
C TRP A 47 -19.34 -1.73 7.52
N MET A 48 -18.20 -2.04 8.13
CA MET A 48 -18.08 -2.16 9.59
C MET A 48 -18.41 -0.84 10.32
N LYS A 49 -18.33 0.31 9.65
CA LYS A 49 -18.71 1.63 10.19
C LYS A 49 -20.14 2.06 9.82
N ALA A 50 -20.91 1.24 9.14
CA ALA A 50 -22.23 1.64 8.62
C ALA A 50 -23.18 2.15 9.73
N GLU A 51 -23.21 1.50 10.89
CA GLU A 51 -24.04 1.93 12.03
C GLU A 51 -23.61 3.28 12.60
N GLU A 52 -22.29 3.55 12.65
CA GLU A 52 -21.77 4.82 13.14
C GLU A 52 -21.94 5.93 12.09
N LEU A 53 -21.83 5.60 10.79
CA LEU A 53 -22.09 6.52 9.68
C LEU A 53 -23.55 6.98 9.67
N ALA A 54 -24.50 6.10 9.96
CA ALA A 54 -25.92 6.45 10.02
C ALA A 54 -26.26 7.50 11.09
N LYS A 55 -25.38 7.71 12.07
CA LYS A 55 -25.55 8.69 13.16
C LYS A 55 -24.99 10.08 12.83
N ILE A 56 -24.29 10.24 11.72
CA ILE A 56 -23.61 11.50 11.35
C ILE A 56 -24.12 11.96 9.98
N ALA A 57 -24.67 13.18 9.94
CA ALA A 57 -24.99 13.83 8.67
C ALA A 57 -23.68 14.36 8.02
N PRO A 58 -23.42 14.05 6.74
CA PRO A 58 -22.27 14.61 6.03
C PRO A 58 -22.43 16.12 5.87
N ARG A 59 -21.36 16.87 6.17
CA ARG A 59 -21.28 18.33 5.99
C ARG A 59 -20.02 18.65 5.22
N SER A 60 -20.13 19.19 4.03
CA SER A 60 -18.98 19.47 3.19
C SER A 60 -18.04 20.49 3.84
N TRP A 61 -16.73 20.26 3.71
CA TRP A 61 -15.68 21.00 4.37
C TRP A 61 -14.76 21.68 3.34
N TYR A 62 -14.83 23.01 3.23
CA TYR A 62 -14.09 23.72 2.18
C TYR A 62 -12.56 23.67 2.37
N GLN A 63 -12.06 23.65 3.61
CA GLN A 63 -10.61 23.50 3.85
C GLN A 63 -10.06 22.14 3.35
N GLY A 64 -10.92 21.15 3.18
CA GLY A 64 -10.56 19.87 2.57
C GLY A 64 -10.05 20.01 1.13
N LEU A 65 -10.40 21.12 0.43
CA LEU A 65 -9.85 21.44 -0.89
C LEU A 65 -8.31 21.54 -0.87
N VAL A 66 -7.70 21.89 0.27
CA VAL A 66 -6.24 21.87 0.42
C VAL A 66 -5.67 20.47 0.17
N LEU A 67 -6.38 19.43 0.61
CA LEU A 67 -5.96 18.03 0.38
C LEU A 67 -6.08 17.67 -1.12
N VAL A 68 -7.15 18.14 -1.79
CA VAL A 68 -7.32 17.96 -3.24
C VAL A 68 -6.20 18.66 -4.00
N VAL A 69 -5.91 19.92 -3.64
CA VAL A 69 -4.82 20.70 -4.26
C VAL A 69 -3.48 20.03 -4.03
N ALA A 70 -3.21 19.56 -2.81
CA ALA A 70 -1.96 18.84 -2.50
C ALA A 70 -1.83 17.55 -3.33
N GLY A 71 -2.91 16.77 -3.46
CA GLY A 71 -2.91 15.58 -4.31
C GLY A 71 -2.66 15.91 -5.78
N LEU A 72 -3.37 16.91 -6.34
CA LEU A 72 -3.17 17.35 -7.73
C LEU A 72 -1.78 17.95 -7.96
N ALA A 73 -1.22 18.67 -6.98
CA ALA A 73 0.14 19.19 -7.06
C ALA A 73 1.17 18.07 -7.09
N LEU A 74 1.04 17.04 -6.23
CA LEU A 74 1.89 15.85 -6.28
C LEU A 74 1.76 15.14 -7.63
N TRP A 75 0.54 14.98 -8.14
CA TRP A 75 0.31 14.40 -9.46
C TRP A 75 1.04 15.17 -10.56
N LEU A 76 0.95 16.51 -10.58
CA LEU A 76 1.64 17.36 -11.53
C LEU A 76 3.17 17.22 -11.41
N VAL A 77 3.70 17.26 -10.18
CA VAL A 77 5.14 17.06 -9.93
C VAL A 77 5.60 15.73 -10.47
N GLY A 78 4.88 14.63 -10.15
CA GLY A 78 5.21 13.30 -10.67
C GLY A 78 5.21 13.24 -12.21
N ARG A 79 4.22 13.88 -12.84
CA ARG A 79 4.11 13.98 -14.31
C ARG A 79 5.29 14.74 -14.94
N TRP A 80 5.70 15.84 -14.31
CA TRP A 80 6.78 16.68 -14.85
C TRP A 80 8.17 16.10 -14.62
N THR A 81 8.34 15.39 -13.49
CA THR A 81 9.62 14.76 -13.15
C THR A 81 9.78 13.36 -13.73
N GLY A 82 8.71 12.75 -14.27
CA GLY A 82 8.71 11.38 -14.74
C GLY A 82 8.69 10.35 -13.59
N LEU A 83 8.41 10.76 -12.35
CA LEU A 83 8.36 9.89 -11.18
C LEU A 83 6.94 9.33 -11.00
N ASN A 84 6.68 8.15 -11.58
CA ASN A 84 5.36 7.52 -11.60
C ASN A 84 4.78 7.31 -10.19
N LEU A 85 5.61 6.89 -9.22
CA LEU A 85 5.18 6.72 -7.83
C LEU A 85 4.55 7.99 -7.26
N ILE A 86 5.16 9.17 -7.51
CA ILE A 86 4.65 10.46 -7.04
C ILE A 86 3.34 10.82 -7.76
N ALA A 87 3.25 10.54 -9.08
CA ALA A 87 2.03 10.77 -9.85
C ALA A 87 0.88 9.88 -9.36
N HIS A 88 1.13 8.60 -9.11
CA HIS A 88 0.15 7.66 -8.55
C HIS A 88 -0.33 8.08 -7.15
N LEU A 89 0.61 8.44 -6.26
CA LEU A 89 0.29 8.98 -4.93
C LEU A 89 -0.57 10.23 -5.02
N GLY A 90 -0.25 11.12 -5.96
CA GLY A 90 -1.04 12.34 -6.21
C GLY A 90 -2.45 12.04 -6.68
N ALA A 91 -2.62 11.11 -7.62
CA ALA A 91 -3.93 10.71 -8.15
C ALA A 91 -4.83 10.10 -7.04
N VAL A 92 -4.29 9.18 -6.25
CA VAL A 92 -5.00 8.57 -5.11
C VAL A 92 -5.27 9.62 -4.03
N GLY A 93 -4.28 10.44 -3.67
CA GLY A 93 -4.39 11.50 -2.67
C GLY A 93 -5.46 12.56 -3.01
N ALA A 94 -5.59 12.92 -4.29
CA ALA A 94 -6.64 13.83 -4.74
C ALA A 94 -8.05 13.24 -4.50
N ILE A 95 -8.25 11.95 -4.75
CA ILE A 95 -9.53 11.26 -4.47
C ILE A 95 -9.78 11.20 -2.95
N GLN A 96 -8.76 10.85 -2.14
CA GLN A 96 -8.88 10.88 -0.68
C GLN A 96 -9.27 12.27 -0.17
N GLY A 97 -8.64 13.32 -0.70
CA GLY A 97 -8.98 14.72 -0.42
C GLY A 97 -10.41 15.07 -0.80
N ALA A 98 -10.88 14.64 -1.98
CA ALA A 98 -12.26 14.88 -2.42
C ALA A 98 -13.29 14.18 -1.53
N ILE A 99 -13.00 12.95 -1.07
CA ILE A 99 -13.87 12.23 -0.12
C ILE A 99 -14.03 13.05 1.17
N VAL A 100 -12.92 13.51 1.76
CA VAL A 100 -12.94 14.31 2.99
C VAL A 100 -13.61 15.66 2.78
N THR A 101 -13.37 16.32 1.64
CA THR A 101 -13.97 17.61 1.28
C THR A 101 -15.50 17.53 1.20
N ILE A 102 -16.01 16.51 0.52
CA ILE A 102 -17.44 16.39 0.22
C ILE A 102 -18.22 15.79 1.39
N LEU A 103 -17.65 14.79 2.07
CA LEU A 103 -18.29 14.14 3.21
C LEU A 103 -18.07 14.89 4.53
N GLY A 104 -17.03 15.73 4.59
CA GLY A 104 -16.70 16.57 5.73
C GLY A 104 -15.85 15.90 6.79
N VAL A 105 -15.43 16.70 7.77
CA VAL A 105 -14.45 16.31 8.79
C VAL A 105 -14.91 15.12 9.63
N ARG A 106 -16.16 15.14 10.11
CA ARG A 106 -16.68 14.06 10.97
C ARG A 106 -16.70 12.72 10.27
N VAL A 107 -17.22 12.69 9.05
CA VAL A 107 -17.26 11.46 8.25
C VAL A 107 -15.85 11.06 7.83
N GLY A 108 -15.00 12.02 7.46
CA GLY A 108 -13.59 11.78 7.13
C GLY A 108 -12.81 11.17 8.30
N LEU A 109 -13.00 11.65 9.53
CA LEU A 109 -12.38 11.08 10.72
C LEU A 109 -12.93 9.70 11.07
N LEU A 110 -14.25 9.50 10.93
CA LEU A 110 -14.87 8.20 11.16
C LEU A 110 -14.36 7.15 10.17
N LEU A 111 -14.14 7.56 8.91
CA LEU A 111 -13.60 6.74 7.83
C LEU A 111 -12.09 6.94 7.63
N ALA A 112 -11.35 7.46 8.62
CA ALA A 112 -9.93 7.76 8.46
C ALA A 112 -9.11 6.53 8.02
N LEU A 113 -9.39 5.36 8.60
CA LEU A 113 -8.70 4.12 8.23
C LEU A 113 -9.02 3.68 6.79
N PRO A 114 -10.28 3.49 6.36
CA PRO A 114 -10.57 3.10 4.98
C PRO A 114 -10.08 4.14 3.96
N ILE A 115 -10.16 5.45 4.26
CA ILE A 115 -9.63 6.49 3.37
C ILE A 115 -8.10 6.38 3.28
N ALA A 116 -7.40 6.28 4.41
CA ALA A 116 -5.94 6.12 4.41
C ALA A 116 -5.50 4.81 3.73
N TYR A 117 -6.29 3.75 3.88
CA TYR A 117 -6.00 2.43 3.29
C TYR A 117 -5.99 2.47 1.75
N LEU A 118 -6.70 3.41 1.13
CA LEU A 118 -6.63 3.63 -0.33
C LEU A 118 -5.21 3.99 -0.82
N ALA A 119 -4.32 4.46 0.06
CA ALA A 119 -2.92 4.70 -0.31
C ALA A 119 -2.21 3.42 -0.77
N PHE A 120 -2.65 2.24 -0.29
CA PHE A 120 -2.14 0.95 -0.75
C PHE A 120 -2.59 0.55 -2.18
N LEU A 121 -3.41 1.37 -2.86
CA LEU A 121 -3.66 1.24 -4.29
C LEU A 121 -2.44 1.62 -5.13
N VAL A 122 -1.55 2.43 -4.56
CA VAL A 122 -0.33 2.86 -5.25
C VAL A 122 0.69 1.72 -5.24
N PRO A 123 1.15 1.24 -6.41
CA PRO A 123 2.26 0.30 -6.49
C PRO A 123 3.54 0.97 -6.00
N PHE A 124 4.19 0.41 -4.99
CA PHE A 124 5.45 0.90 -4.43
C PHE A 124 6.37 -0.26 -4.07
N GLY A 125 7.67 0.02 -4.01
CA GLY A 125 8.66 -0.94 -3.52
C GLY A 125 9.71 -1.36 -4.55
N ASP A 126 9.56 -1.00 -5.81
CA ASP A 126 10.57 -1.28 -6.84
C ASP A 126 11.92 -0.64 -6.48
N GLU A 127 11.87 0.53 -5.82
CA GLU A 127 13.05 1.29 -5.40
C GLU A 127 13.91 0.56 -4.36
N ILE A 128 13.31 -0.34 -3.59
CA ILE A 128 14.03 -1.12 -2.55
C ILE A 128 14.47 -2.51 -3.02
N ILE A 129 14.10 -2.92 -4.25
CA ILE A 129 14.46 -4.24 -4.82
C ILE A 129 15.97 -4.48 -4.77
N PRO A 130 16.86 -3.58 -5.26
CA PRO A 130 18.30 -3.82 -5.26
C PRO A 130 18.87 -4.04 -3.85
N PHE A 131 18.36 -3.29 -2.86
CA PHE A 131 18.74 -3.43 -1.47
C PHE A 131 18.30 -4.78 -0.90
N LEU A 132 17.06 -5.21 -1.17
CA LEU A 132 16.55 -6.50 -0.71
C LEU A 132 17.24 -7.68 -1.39
N GLN A 133 17.61 -7.56 -2.68
CA GLN A 133 18.42 -8.56 -3.38
C GLN A 133 19.78 -8.77 -2.69
N SER A 134 20.47 -7.66 -2.37
CA SER A 134 21.78 -7.73 -1.68
C SER A 134 21.66 -8.41 -0.33
N ILE A 135 20.68 -8.04 0.51
CA ILE A 135 20.45 -8.68 1.81
C ILE A 135 20.14 -10.17 1.62
N THR A 136 19.28 -10.51 0.68
CA THR A 136 18.92 -11.91 0.40
C THR A 136 20.13 -12.72 -0.03
N ALA A 137 20.99 -12.17 -0.90
CA ALA A 137 22.23 -12.82 -1.34
C ALA A 137 23.21 -13.05 -0.19
N GLU A 138 23.45 -12.03 0.64
CA GLU A 138 24.35 -12.14 1.81
C GLU A 138 23.84 -13.19 2.81
N MET A 139 22.54 -13.21 3.09
CA MET A 139 21.93 -14.21 3.98
C MET A 139 22.03 -15.62 3.38
N ALA A 140 21.69 -15.78 2.10
CA ALA A 140 21.73 -17.06 1.43
C ALA A 140 23.15 -17.65 1.41
N ILE A 141 24.18 -16.84 1.10
CA ILE A 141 25.58 -17.30 1.12
C ILE A 141 26.06 -17.66 2.52
N ALA A 142 25.71 -16.85 3.53
CA ALA A 142 26.08 -17.12 4.91
C ALA A 142 25.51 -18.48 5.38
N LEU A 143 24.23 -18.72 5.12
CA LEU A 143 23.55 -19.97 5.45
C LEU A 143 24.09 -21.15 4.62
N THR A 144 24.39 -20.97 3.34
CA THR A 144 24.98 -21.99 2.45
C THR A 144 26.35 -22.43 2.98
N ARG A 145 27.22 -21.47 3.34
CA ARG A 145 28.53 -21.78 3.94
C ARG A 145 28.40 -22.48 5.29
N LEU A 146 27.47 -22.02 6.15
CA LEU A 146 27.20 -22.67 7.44
C LEU A 146 26.70 -24.12 7.28
N SER A 147 26.02 -24.41 6.16
CA SER A 147 25.58 -25.77 5.81
C SER A 147 26.69 -26.65 5.24
N GLY A 148 27.94 -26.16 5.18
CA GLY A 148 29.12 -26.91 4.69
C GLY A 148 29.22 -26.93 3.15
N VAL A 149 28.40 -26.17 2.41
CA VAL A 149 28.48 -26.06 0.96
C VAL A 149 29.51 -24.96 0.61
N PRO A 150 30.56 -25.23 -0.17
CA PRO A 150 31.46 -24.22 -0.67
C PRO A 150 30.69 -23.24 -1.57
N ALA A 151 30.72 -21.93 -1.29
CA ALA A 151 30.06 -20.95 -2.06
C ALA A 151 30.84 -19.63 -2.11
N VAL A 152 30.86 -18.99 -3.28
CA VAL A 152 31.47 -17.68 -3.53
C VAL A 152 30.37 -16.71 -3.96
N ILE A 153 30.40 -15.49 -3.41
CA ILE A 153 29.46 -14.42 -3.75
C ILE A 153 30.17 -13.34 -4.56
N ASP A 154 29.48 -12.86 -5.61
CA ASP A 154 29.85 -11.64 -6.34
C ASP A 154 28.54 -10.84 -6.59
N GLY A 155 28.27 -9.83 -5.74
CA GLY A 155 27.02 -9.10 -5.74
C GLY A 155 25.82 -10.00 -5.47
N ILE A 156 24.94 -10.16 -6.46
CA ILE A 156 23.74 -11.02 -6.39
C ILE A 156 23.98 -12.43 -6.94
N TYR A 157 25.21 -12.74 -7.36
CA TYR A 157 25.60 -14.04 -7.90
C TYR A 157 26.20 -14.91 -6.80
N ILE A 158 25.77 -16.16 -6.74
CA ILE A 158 26.22 -17.17 -5.76
C ILE A 158 26.70 -18.39 -6.54
N ASP A 159 28.01 -18.58 -6.60
CA ASP A 159 28.62 -19.73 -7.27
C ASP A 159 28.79 -20.88 -6.30
N THR A 160 28.38 -22.08 -6.68
CA THR A 160 28.43 -23.31 -5.91
C THR A 160 28.91 -24.48 -6.77
N PRO A 161 29.32 -25.62 -6.19
CA PRO A 161 29.77 -26.80 -6.97
C PRO A 161 28.73 -27.32 -7.99
N VAL A 162 27.44 -27.08 -7.77
CA VAL A 162 26.36 -27.55 -8.65
C VAL A 162 25.94 -26.52 -9.69
N GLY A 163 26.40 -25.26 -9.56
CA GLY A 163 26.12 -24.22 -10.53
C GLY A 163 26.03 -22.82 -9.92
N LEU A 164 25.85 -21.85 -10.83
CA LEU A 164 25.69 -20.43 -10.52
C LEU A 164 24.21 -20.12 -10.26
N PHE A 165 23.94 -19.52 -9.09
CA PHE A 165 22.62 -18.99 -8.71
C PHE A 165 22.63 -17.47 -8.79
N ILE A 166 21.49 -16.89 -9.16
CA ILE A 166 21.30 -15.45 -9.23
C ILE A 166 20.10 -15.10 -8.34
N VAL A 167 20.27 -14.14 -7.44
CA VAL A 167 19.14 -13.56 -6.71
C VAL A 167 18.44 -12.58 -7.64
N ALA A 168 17.48 -13.09 -8.43
CA ALA A 168 16.68 -12.29 -9.34
C ALA A 168 15.76 -11.30 -8.58
N GLU A 169 15.19 -10.32 -9.28
CA GLU A 169 14.28 -9.33 -8.68
C GLU A 169 13.07 -10.00 -8.01
N GLU A 170 12.52 -11.04 -8.63
CA GLU A 170 11.42 -11.84 -8.10
C GLU A 170 11.80 -12.60 -6.81
N CYS A 171 13.10 -12.84 -6.61
CA CYS A 171 13.66 -13.47 -5.41
C CYS A 171 14.04 -12.46 -4.32
N SER A 172 13.89 -11.16 -4.54
CA SER A 172 14.18 -10.12 -3.53
C SER A 172 13.26 -10.20 -2.30
N GLY A 173 12.06 -10.78 -2.45
CA GLY A 173 11.05 -10.86 -1.40
C GLY A 173 10.19 -9.61 -1.27
N VAL A 174 10.35 -8.61 -2.15
CA VAL A 174 9.61 -7.34 -2.11
C VAL A 174 8.10 -7.55 -2.11
N LYS A 175 7.57 -8.47 -2.93
CA LYS A 175 6.12 -8.78 -2.99
C LYS A 175 5.56 -9.23 -1.63
N PHE A 176 6.31 -10.03 -0.89
CA PHE A 176 5.91 -10.50 0.43
C PHE A 176 5.99 -9.39 1.48
N LEU A 177 7.01 -8.55 1.39
CA LEU A 177 7.19 -7.41 2.28
C LEU A 177 6.02 -6.41 2.14
N ILE A 178 5.67 -6.02 0.92
CA ILE A 178 4.60 -5.04 0.67
C ILE A 178 3.24 -5.60 1.10
N ALA A 179 2.94 -6.84 0.73
CA ALA A 179 1.70 -7.50 1.14
C ALA A 179 1.59 -7.61 2.67
N MET A 180 2.70 -7.92 3.36
CA MET A 180 2.74 -7.98 4.83
C MET A 180 2.57 -6.61 5.48
N VAL A 181 3.16 -5.55 4.94
CA VAL A 181 2.97 -4.17 5.44
C VAL A 181 1.51 -3.74 5.26
N THR A 182 0.90 -4.05 4.12
CA THR A 182 -0.51 -3.78 3.83
C THR A 182 -1.43 -4.51 4.83
N LEU A 183 -1.16 -5.79 5.10
CA LEU A 183 -1.87 -6.58 6.10
C LEU A 183 -1.62 -6.07 7.53
N ALA A 184 -0.38 -5.68 7.86
CA ALA A 184 -0.04 -5.12 9.16
C ALA A 184 -0.76 -3.78 9.41
N ALA A 185 -0.96 -2.96 8.37
CA ALA A 185 -1.78 -1.75 8.46
C ALA A 185 -3.23 -2.10 8.80
N LEU A 186 -3.82 -3.08 8.11
CA LEU A 186 -5.18 -3.53 8.41
C LEU A 186 -5.31 -4.02 9.85
N VAL A 187 -4.50 -5.01 10.25
CA VAL A 187 -4.56 -5.64 11.58
C VAL A 187 -4.15 -4.65 12.67
N GLY A 188 -3.08 -3.88 12.44
CA GLY A 188 -2.56 -2.89 13.39
C GLY A 188 -3.58 -1.82 13.75
N PHE A 189 -4.33 -1.33 12.76
CA PHE A 189 -5.32 -0.28 12.99
C PHE A 189 -6.73 -0.80 13.32
N THR A 190 -7.02 -2.08 13.13
CA THR A 190 -8.30 -2.69 13.54
C THR A 190 -8.22 -3.39 14.89
N ARG A 191 -7.09 -4.04 15.24
CA ARG A 191 -6.97 -4.91 16.41
C ARG A 191 -6.18 -4.30 17.57
N PHE A 192 -5.31 -3.32 17.33
CA PHE A 192 -4.47 -2.71 18.36
C PHE A 192 -4.87 -1.26 18.65
N VAL A 193 -4.84 -0.88 19.93
CA VAL A 193 -4.98 0.49 20.44
C VAL A 193 -3.59 1.06 20.71
N SER A 194 -2.72 0.27 21.36
CA SER A 194 -1.37 0.68 21.73
C SER A 194 -0.47 0.89 20.52
N TRP A 195 0.14 2.08 20.41
CA TRP A 195 1.08 2.39 19.34
C TRP A 195 2.32 1.47 19.36
N ARG A 196 2.76 1.04 20.56
CA ARG A 196 3.91 0.13 20.73
C ARG A 196 3.63 -1.24 20.11
N ARG A 197 2.41 -1.77 20.32
CA ARG A 197 2.01 -3.04 19.72
C ARG A 197 1.84 -2.94 18.20
N ARG A 198 1.31 -1.80 17.72
CA ARG A 198 1.28 -1.52 16.27
C ARG A 198 2.69 -1.49 15.69
N ALA A 199 3.61 -0.74 16.32
CA ALA A 199 4.99 -0.66 15.89
C ALA A 199 5.67 -2.04 15.89
N ALA A 200 5.45 -2.87 16.92
CA ALA A 200 5.95 -4.24 16.97
C ALA A 200 5.40 -5.11 15.83
N LEU A 201 4.10 -5.00 15.52
CA LEU A 201 3.50 -5.70 14.38
C LEU A 201 4.10 -5.24 13.05
N PHE A 202 4.26 -3.93 12.84
CA PHE A 202 4.91 -3.41 11.62
C PHE A 202 6.38 -3.84 11.53
N ALA A 203 7.12 -3.83 12.63
CA ALA A 203 8.48 -4.35 12.67
C ALA A 203 8.52 -5.84 12.29
N ALA A 204 7.62 -6.66 12.85
CA ALA A 204 7.51 -8.08 12.48
C ALA A 204 7.15 -8.24 10.99
N ALA A 205 6.22 -7.43 10.47
CA ALA A 205 5.80 -7.44 9.08
C ALA A 205 6.90 -7.02 8.09
N ILE A 206 7.92 -6.30 8.55
CA ILE A 206 9.09 -5.92 7.75
C ILE A 206 10.20 -6.96 7.89
N PHE A 207 10.61 -7.26 9.12
CA PHE A 207 11.80 -8.09 9.35
C PHE A 207 11.57 -9.58 9.09
N VAL A 208 10.41 -10.12 9.49
CA VAL A 208 10.16 -11.57 9.35
C VAL A 208 10.10 -12.01 7.88
N PRO A 209 9.41 -11.31 6.95
CA PRO A 209 9.44 -11.68 5.54
C PRO A 209 10.84 -11.59 4.91
N VAL A 210 11.65 -10.58 5.28
CA VAL A 210 13.01 -10.44 4.78
C VAL A 210 13.88 -11.62 5.25
N LEU A 211 13.83 -11.96 6.55
CA LEU A 211 14.55 -13.12 7.08
C LEU A 211 14.07 -14.43 6.45
N ALA A 212 12.75 -14.59 6.36
CA ALA A 212 12.14 -15.77 5.74
C ALA A 212 12.57 -15.92 4.28
N ASN A 213 12.66 -14.82 3.53
CA ASN A 213 13.09 -14.84 2.13
C ASN A 213 14.56 -15.27 2.00
N GLY A 214 15.45 -14.82 2.88
CA GLY A 214 16.83 -15.27 2.93
C GLY A 214 16.95 -16.79 3.23
N VAL A 215 16.14 -17.30 4.17
CA VAL A 215 16.05 -18.75 4.47
C VAL A 215 15.53 -19.51 3.26
N ARG A 216 14.52 -18.97 2.56
CA ARG A 216 13.99 -19.55 1.34
C ARG A 216 15.06 -19.65 0.25
N ALA A 217 15.79 -18.56 -0.03
CA ALA A 217 16.85 -18.53 -1.02
C ALA A 217 17.96 -19.55 -0.70
N TRP A 218 18.37 -19.62 0.56
CA TRP A 218 19.28 -20.67 1.04
C TRP A 218 18.72 -22.07 0.82
N GLY A 219 17.46 -22.31 1.18
CA GLY A 219 16.81 -23.62 1.03
C GLY A 219 16.81 -24.11 -0.41
N THR A 220 16.55 -23.22 -1.39
CA THR A 220 16.60 -23.51 -2.81
C THR A 220 18.01 -23.93 -3.23
N ILE A 221 19.05 -23.18 -2.83
CA ILE A 221 20.46 -23.51 -3.12
C ILE A 221 20.86 -24.83 -2.46
N TYR A 222 20.47 -25.05 -1.21
CA TYR A 222 20.81 -26.26 -0.45
C TYR A 222 20.16 -27.52 -1.05
N ILE A 223 18.88 -27.45 -1.40
CA ILE A 223 18.16 -28.58 -2.06
C ILE A 223 18.78 -28.89 -3.42
N ALA A 224 19.23 -27.89 -4.16
CA ALA A 224 19.87 -28.07 -5.46
C ALA A 224 21.15 -28.93 -5.37
N GLN A 225 21.87 -28.91 -4.23
CA GLN A 225 23.08 -29.72 -4.06
C GLN A 225 22.80 -31.24 -4.10
N PHE A 226 21.57 -31.64 -3.78
CA PHE A 226 21.17 -33.07 -3.73
C PHE A 226 20.23 -33.47 -4.85
N ALA A 227 19.31 -32.58 -5.24
CA ALA A 227 18.25 -32.89 -6.19
C ALA A 227 18.48 -32.29 -7.60
N GLY A 228 19.50 -31.47 -7.76
CA GLY A 228 19.81 -30.75 -8.99
C GLY A 228 19.07 -29.41 -9.12
N VAL A 229 19.62 -28.53 -9.97
CA VAL A 229 19.17 -27.15 -10.13
C VAL A 229 17.74 -27.08 -10.71
N GLU A 230 17.43 -27.95 -11.69
CA GLU A 230 16.10 -27.95 -12.34
C GLU A 230 14.98 -28.32 -11.35
N PHE A 231 15.21 -29.33 -10.50
CA PHE A 231 14.26 -29.70 -9.46
C PHE A 231 14.07 -28.58 -8.45
N ALA A 232 15.17 -27.99 -7.97
CA ALA A 232 15.11 -26.90 -7.00
C ALA A 232 14.39 -25.67 -7.53
N ALA A 233 14.62 -25.29 -8.80
CA ALA A 233 13.95 -24.16 -9.46
C ALA A 233 12.46 -24.41 -9.65
N GLY A 234 12.07 -25.61 -10.10
CA GLY A 234 10.67 -25.98 -10.27
C GLY A 234 9.90 -26.05 -8.95
N PHE A 235 10.52 -26.59 -7.91
CA PHE A 235 9.96 -26.68 -6.57
C PHE A 235 9.79 -25.31 -5.92
N ASP A 236 10.78 -24.41 -6.11
CA ASP A 236 10.74 -23.04 -5.59
C ASP A 236 9.57 -22.22 -6.15
N HIS A 237 9.28 -22.37 -7.44
CA HIS A 237 8.31 -21.52 -8.11
C HIS A 237 6.87 -21.74 -7.63
N VAL A 238 6.44 -22.99 -7.41
CA VAL A 238 5.03 -23.31 -7.10
C VAL A 238 4.79 -23.55 -5.61
N PHE A 239 5.66 -24.30 -4.96
CA PHE A 239 5.42 -24.78 -3.59
C PHE A 239 5.96 -23.82 -2.54
N TYR A 240 7.18 -23.31 -2.73
CA TYR A 240 7.83 -22.44 -1.75
C TYR A 240 7.24 -21.03 -1.74
N GLY A 241 6.89 -20.47 -2.91
CA GLY A 241 6.42 -19.10 -3.00
C GLY A 241 5.12 -18.87 -2.21
N TRP A 242 4.08 -19.63 -2.50
CA TRP A 242 2.74 -19.40 -1.92
C TRP A 242 2.56 -20.02 -0.53
N ILE A 243 2.97 -21.28 -0.36
CA ILE A 243 2.80 -22.01 0.92
C ILE A 243 3.71 -21.42 2.00
N PHE A 244 4.96 -21.15 1.65
CA PHE A 244 5.91 -20.56 2.58
C PHE A 244 5.47 -19.17 3.03
N PHE A 245 4.99 -18.34 2.11
CA PHE A 245 4.46 -17.03 2.45
C PHE A 245 3.21 -17.14 3.34
N ALA A 246 2.28 -18.04 2.99
CA ALA A 246 1.08 -18.27 3.81
C ALA A 246 1.45 -18.71 5.25
N LEU A 247 2.49 -19.55 5.39
CA LEU A 247 3.03 -19.93 6.70
C LEU A 247 3.59 -18.72 7.47
N VAL A 248 4.37 -17.87 6.80
CA VAL A 248 4.93 -16.64 7.42
C VAL A 248 3.80 -15.71 7.88
N VAL A 249 2.78 -15.50 7.05
CA VAL A 249 1.58 -14.73 7.42
C VAL A 249 0.91 -15.35 8.65
N ALA A 250 0.67 -16.66 8.62
CA ALA A 250 0.03 -17.38 9.72
C ALA A 250 0.82 -17.26 11.03
N LEU A 251 2.15 -17.38 10.98
CA LEU A 251 3.02 -17.25 12.14
C LEU A 251 2.96 -15.84 12.74
N ILE A 252 3.03 -14.79 11.91
CA ILE A 252 2.95 -13.40 12.38
C ILE A 252 1.58 -13.14 13.00
N LEU A 253 0.49 -13.57 12.36
CA LEU A 253 -0.87 -13.38 12.88
C LEU A 253 -1.10 -14.20 14.14
N ALA A 254 -0.67 -15.45 14.20
CA ALA A 254 -0.76 -16.28 15.40
C ALA A 254 0.02 -15.69 16.58
N GLY A 255 1.23 -15.16 16.31
CA GLY A 255 2.03 -14.46 17.31
C GLY A 255 1.40 -13.15 17.78
N ALA A 256 0.68 -12.45 16.91
CA ALA A 256 -0.01 -11.20 17.23
C ALA A 256 -1.34 -11.43 17.98
N TRP A 257 -2.02 -12.54 17.71
CA TRP A 257 -3.36 -12.85 18.21
C TRP A 257 -3.54 -12.68 19.73
N PRO A 258 -2.67 -13.23 20.60
CA PRO A 258 -2.84 -13.11 22.06
C PRO A 258 -2.74 -11.66 22.57
N PHE A 259 -2.25 -10.74 21.75
CA PHE A 259 -2.06 -9.33 22.10
C PHE A 259 -3.12 -8.40 21.53
N PHE A 260 -4.15 -8.92 20.85
CA PHE A 260 -5.25 -8.11 20.35
C PHE A 260 -5.99 -7.41 21.49
N GLU A 261 -6.29 -6.12 21.30
CA GLU A 261 -6.82 -5.23 22.35
C GLU A 261 -8.29 -4.88 22.13
N ARG A 262 -8.81 -5.12 20.91
CA ARG A 262 -10.22 -4.81 20.58
C ARG A 262 -10.73 -5.68 19.44
N GLU A 263 -12.06 -5.69 19.29
CA GLU A 263 -12.71 -6.30 18.13
C GLU A 263 -12.54 -5.42 16.88
N PRO A 264 -12.57 -6.02 15.67
CA PRO A 264 -12.35 -5.27 14.43
C PRO A 264 -13.36 -4.13 14.25
N GLU A 265 -14.62 -4.28 14.69
CA GLU A 265 -15.69 -3.28 14.57
C GLU A 265 -15.43 -2.03 15.41
N ASP A 266 -14.63 -2.15 16.48
CA ASP A 266 -14.32 -1.06 17.41
C ASP A 266 -13.16 -0.16 16.98
N TYR A 267 -12.66 -0.32 15.75
CA TYR A 267 -11.56 0.51 15.27
C TYR A 267 -11.92 2.00 15.13
N GLY A 268 -10.91 2.87 15.25
CA GLY A 268 -11.03 4.30 14.96
C GLY A 268 -11.97 5.05 15.91
N PHE A 269 -12.62 6.09 15.39
CA PHE A 269 -13.53 6.94 16.14
C PHE A 269 -14.96 6.37 16.17
N LYS A 270 -15.73 6.74 17.20
CA LYS A 270 -17.19 6.54 17.28
C LYS A 270 -17.89 7.88 17.08
N ALA A 271 -19.09 7.85 16.49
CA ALA A 271 -19.87 9.04 16.15
C ALA A 271 -20.08 10.01 17.32
N HIS A 272 -20.47 9.45 18.49
CA HIS A 272 -20.73 10.24 19.69
C HIS A 272 -19.49 10.97 20.27
N HIS A 273 -18.28 10.44 20.02
CA HIS A 273 -17.04 11.13 20.40
C HIS A 273 -16.80 12.32 19.50
N LEU A 274 -17.00 12.17 18.18
CA LEU A 274 -16.76 13.23 17.19
C LEU A 274 -17.73 14.39 17.33
N THR A 275 -19.00 14.12 17.68
CA THR A 275 -20.02 15.16 17.87
C THR A 275 -19.81 16.03 19.11
N LYS A 276 -19.00 15.59 20.08
CA LYS A 276 -18.72 16.31 21.33
C LYS A 276 -17.37 17.01 21.36
N GLN A 277 -16.59 16.94 20.25
CA GLN A 277 -15.26 17.54 20.21
C GLN A 277 -15.30 19.02 19.76
N PRO A 278 -14.90 19.98 20.60
CA PRO A 278 -14.98 21.41 20.24
C PRO A 278 -14.13 21.78 19.04
N TRP A 279 -13.01 21.08 18.82
CA TRP A 279 -12.15 21.36 17.67
C TRP A 279 -12.78 20.89 16.35
N VAL A 280 -13.58 19.82 16.38
CA VAL A 280 -14.33 19.35 15.21
C VAL A 280 -15.42 20.37 14.85
N GLU A 281 -16.14 20.91 15.86
CA GLU A 281 -17.13 21.96 15.66
C GLU A 281 -16.51 23.21 15.02
N ARG A 282 -15.35 23.67 15.53
CA ARG A 282 -14.64 24.82 14.94
C ARG A 282 -14.23 24.60 13.49
N LEU A 283 -13.84 23.37 13.10
CA LEU A 283 -13.51 23.05 11.72
C LEU A 283 -14.75 23.07 10.80
N GLU A 284 -15.94 22.84 11.36
CA GLU A 284 -17.21 22.82 10.63
C GLU A 284 -17.99 24.15 10.72
N GLU A 285 -17.48 25.18 11.41
CA GLU A 285 -18.14 26.51 11.55
C GLU A 285 -18.47 27.18 10.20
N HIS A 286 -17.75 26.79 9.14
CA HIS A 286 -17.94 27.34 7.81
C HIS A 286 -18.47 26.26 6.87
N ASP A 287 -19.79 26.09 6.86
CA ASP A 287 -20.49 25.17 6.00
C ASP A 287 -20.41 25.62 4.53
N ALA A 288 -20.08 24.69 3.66
CA ALA A 288 -20.12 24.90 2.22
C ALA A 288 -21.16 23.96 1.59
N SER A 289 -21.86 24.40 0.54
CA SER A 289 -22.76 23.49 -0.13
C SER A 289 -21.99 22.37 -0.85
N ALA A 290 -22.46 21.14 -0.76
CA ALA A 290 -21.82 19.99 -1.42
C ALA A 290 -21.67 20.20 -2.95
N SER A 291 -22.66 20.87 -3.58
CA SER A 291 -22.58 21.20 -5.01
C SER A 291 -21.47 22.21 -5.34
N ALA A 292 -21.24 23.21 -4.47
CA ALA A 292 -20.14 24.15 -4.64
C ALA A 292 -18.78 23.44 -4.48
N MET A 293 -18.67 22.51 -3.53
CA MET A 293 -17.44 21.75 -3.34
C MET A 293 -17.15 20.82 -4.52
N VAL A 294 -18.15 20.17 -5.09
CA VAL A 294 -17.98 19.39 -6.33
C VAL A 294 -17.55 20.30 -7.48
N GLY A 295 -18.19 21.46 -7.65
CA GLY A 295 -17.79 22.45 -8.66
C GLY A 295 -16.31 22.88 -8.49
N ALA A 296 -15.88 23.12 -7.25
CA ALA A 296 -14.48 23.47 -6.95
C ALA A 296 -13.52 22.33 -7.29
N VAL A 297 -13.84 21.10 -6.90
CA VAL A 297 -13.01 19.92 -7.23
C VAL A 297 -12.90 19.73 -8.74
N VAL A 298 -14.01 19.85 -9.49
CA VAL A 298 -14.00 19.76 -10.95
C VAL A 298 -13.15 20.87 -11.57
N ALA A 299 -13.33 22.12 -11.11
CA ALA A 299 -12.54 23.26 -11.61
C ALA A 299 -11.03 23.06 -11.36
N LEU A 300 -10.65 22.63 -10.14
CA LEU A 300 -9.26 22.32 -9.80
C LEU A 300 -8.71 21.18 -10.67
N SER A 301 -9.50 20.15 -10.92
CA SER A 301 -9.11 19.03 -11.78
C SER A 301 -8.85 19.50 -13.21
N LEU A 302 -9.72 20.34 -13.78
CA LEU A 302 -9.54 20.91 -15.12
C LEU A 302 -8.34 21.85 -15.20
N CYS A 303 -8.12 22.70 -14.19
CA CYS A 303 -6.92 23.54 -14.11
C CYS A 303 -5.64 22.70 -14.07
N ALA A 304 -5.63 21.63 -13.29
CA ALA A 304 -4.49 20.72 -13.23
C ALA A 304 -4.25 20.00 -14.57
N ALA A 305 -5.31 19.53 -15.23
CA ALA A 305 -5.23 18.93 -16.56
C ALA A 305 -4.66 19.91 -17.61
N MET A 306 -5.13 21.15 -17.62
CA MET A 306 -4.61 22.21 -18.49
C MET A 306 -3.12 22.47 -18.21
N SER A 307 -2.73 22.56 -16.92
CA SER A 307 -1.35 22.74 -16.52
C SER A 307 -0.46 21.59 -17.00
N ALA A 308 -0.94 20.34 -16.90
CA ALA A 308 -0.22 19.16 -17.38
C ALA A 308 -0.01 19.15 -18.92
N ILE A 309 -0.94 19.75 -19.66
CA ILE A 309 -0.85 19.88 -21.12
C ILE A 309 0.11 21.02 -21.51
N LEU A 310 -0.07 22.20 -20.90
CA LEU A 310 0.66 23.43 -21.25
C LEU A 310 2.13 23.39 -20.82
N LEU A 311 2.42 22.72 -19.70
CA LEU A 311 3.75 22.64 -19.10
C LEU A 311 4.48 21.32 -19.46
N ARG A 312 4.07 20.63 -20.53
CA ARG A 312 4.83 19.51 -21.04
C ARG A 312 6.26 20.01 -21.36
N PRO A 313 7.31 19.38 -20.79
CA PRO A 313 8.65 19.76 -21.17
C PRO A 313 8.79 19.59 -22.68
N PHE A 314 9.13 20.66 -23.36
CA PHE A 314 9.45 20.64 -24.79
C PHE A 314 10.62 19.66 -24.96
N GLY A 315 10.37 18.45 -25.45
CA GLY A 315 11.45 17.57 -25.91
C GLY A 315 11.62 16.19 -25.31
N LEU A 316 10.62 15.61 -24.59
CA LEU A 316 10.62 14.18 -24.28
C LEU A 316 9.37 13.54 -24.91
N ALA A 317 9.53 13.16 -26.19
CA ALA A 317 8.59 12.29 -26.88
C ALA A 317 9.00 10.83 -26.67
#